data_f9be6e7f211e978df06f3ea95fa21134
#
_entry.id   f9be6e7f211e978df06f3ea95fa21134
#
_cell.length_a   1.000
_cell.length_b   1.000
_cell.length_c   1.000
_cell.angle_alpha   90.00
_cell.angle_beta   90.00
_cell.angle_gamma   90.00
#
_symmetry.space_group_name_H-M   'P 1'
#
loop_
_entity.id
_entity.type
_entity.pdbx_description
1 polymer ?
#
loop_
_entity_poly.entity_id
_entity_poly.type
_entity_poly.pdbx_seq_one_letter_code
_entity_poly.pdbx_strand_id
1 'polypeptide(L)'
;MDTQVRNIYLKEIEAQASFALNAIGAINNALDRFNKAHDDHNSELTTRLHQEIFRTLHSFLTHASNVSRLLWPAPPRRQKHETKKDYDVRCLKIFKLVRGADLRSFLELPEHGHVLKSRKLRDHLEHFDERLDEWQRTSVRRNFVQDIIAPKGAISGFEESDMMRWFDPQAKAVYFRGQEYDIQQLVDGVSEIYKKVREATHIDFSPY
;
A
#
# COMPACT_ATOMS: atom_id res chain seq x y z
N MET A 1 6.90 -5.64 25.40
CA MET A 1 5.84 -6.65 25.04
C MET A 1 6.35 -8.03 25.39
N ASP A 2 5.49 -8.92 25.88
CA ASP A 2 5.79 -10.34 26.11
C ASP A 2 6.23 -11.04 24.81
N THR A 3 7.18 -11.99 24.90
CA THR A 3 7.75 -12.71 23.74
C THR A 3 6.69 -13.49 22.97
N GLN A 4 5.79 -14.18 23.65
CA GLN A 4 4.74 -14.95 22.99
C GLN A 4 3.79 -14.04 22.20
N VAL A 5 3.39 -12.93 22.81
CA VAL A 5 2.55 -11.91 22.15
C VAL A 5 3.26 -11.27 20.97
N ARG A 6 4.56 -10.98 21.11
CA ARG A 6 5.37 -10.44 19.99
C ARG A 6 5.40 -11.41 18.83
N ASN A 7 5.64 -12.68 19.07
CA ASN A 7 5.67 -13.71 18.03
C ASN A 7 4.36 -13.83 17.25
N ILE A 8 3.21 -13.63 17.90
CA ILE A 8 1.91 -13.57 17.21
C ILE A 8 1.87 -12.40 16.22
N TYR A 9 2.32 -11.21 16.63
CA TYR A 9 2.37 -10.05 15.73
C TYR A 9 3.39 -10.22 14.59
N LEU A 10 4.55 -10.82 14.87
CA LEU A 10 5.55 -11.09 13.83
C LEU A 10 5.02 -12.06 12.77
N LYS A 11 4.33 -13.14 13.19
CA LYS A 11 3.68 -14.08 12.27
C LYS A 11 2.61 -13.40 11.41
N GLU A 12 1.82 -12.49 11.99
CA GLU A 12 0.83 -11.74 11.21
C GLU A 12 1.50 -10.78 10.21
N ILE A 13 2.58 -10.10 10.60
CA ILE A 13 3.36 -9.24 9.70
C ILE A 13 3.96 -10.06 8.56
N GLU A 14 4.51 -11.24 8.87
CA GLU A 14 5.05 -12.17 7.86
C GLU A 14 3.97 -12.60 6.86
N ALA A 15 2.80 -12.99 7.34
CA ALA A 15 1.69 -13.40 6.50
C ALA A 15 1.22 -12.26 5.58
N GLN A 16 1.02 -11.06 6.12
CA GLN A 16 0.59 -9.90 5.35
C GLN A 16 1.65 -9.49 4.30
N ALA A 17 2.93 -9.52 4.66
CA ALA A 17 4.02 -9.22 3.73
C ALA A 17 4.10 -10.28 2.63
N SER A 18 3.95 -11.56 2.94
CA SER A 18 3.89 -12.65 1.97
C SER A 18 2.71 -12.49 1.00
N PHE A 19 1.51 -12.15 1.49
CA PHE A 19 0.34 -11.90 0.64
C PHE A 19 0.55 -10.71 -0.30
N ALA A 20 1.18 -9.64 0.19
CA ALA A 20 1.54 -8.50 -0.64
C ALA A 20 2.52 -8.90 -1.76
N LEU A 21 3.60 -9.61 -1.44
CA LEU A 21 4.58 -10.05 -2.45
C LEU A 21 3.99 -11.03 -3.46
N ASN A 22 3.11 -11.94 -3.03
CA ASN A 22 2.38 -12.84 -3.93
C ASN A 22 1.46 -12.05 -4.89
N ALA A 23 0.82 -10.97 -4.41
CA ALA A 23 0.03 -10.11 -5.27
C ALA A 23 0.89 -9.44 -6.36
N ILE A 24 2.12 -9.01 -6.06
CA ILE A 24 3.04 -8.48 -7.08
C ILE A 24 3.42 -9.56 -8.12
N GLY A 25 3.69 -10.78 -7.68
CA GLY A 25 3.92 -11.90 -8.61
C GLY A 25 2.72 -12.13 -9.54
N ALA A 26 1.51 -12.05 -9.00
CA ALA A 26 0.27 -12.18 -9.79
C ALA A 26 0.07 -11.01 -10.76
N ILE A 27 0.41 -9.75 -10.38
CA ILE A 27 0.38 -8.59 -11.28
C ILE A 27 1.32 -8.81 -12.47
N ASN A 28 2.58 -9.20 -12.21
CA ASN A 28 3.55 -9.43 -13.27
C ASN A 28 3.07 -10.51 -14.25
N ASN A 29 2.58 -11.63 -13.74
CA ASN A 29 2.01 -12.68 -14.59
C ASN A 29 0.78 -12.20 -15.40
N ALA A 30 -0.09 -11.41 -14.78
CA ALA A 30 -1.26 -10.86 -15.46
C ALA A 30 -0.86 -9.84 -16.53
N LEU A 31 0.19 -9.02 -16.32
CA LEU A 31 0.73 -8.08 -17.31
C LEU A 31 1.31 -8.80 -18.54
N ASP A 32 2.10 -9.85 -18.33
CA ASP A 32 2.67 -10.64 -19.44
C ASP A 32 1.55 -11.25 -20.31
N ARG A 33 0.52 -11.78 -19.66
CA ARG A 33 -0.65 -12.35 -20.35
C ARG A 33 -1.52 -11.26 -21.02
N PHE A 34 -1.64 -10.09 -20.38
CA PHE A 34 -2.37 -8.93 -20.91
C PHE A 34 -1.74 -8.44 -22.22
N ASN A 35 -0.41 -8.26 -22.24
CA ASN A 35 0.31 -7.84 -23.44
C ASN A 35 0.12 -8.85 -24.56
N LYS A 36 0.29 -10.16 -24.27
CA LYS A 36 0.06 -11.21 -25.27
C LYS A 36 -1.38 -11.23 -25.80
N ALA A 37 -2.38 -11.13 -24.91
CA ALA A 37 -3.79 -11.11 -25.31
C ALA A 37 -4.12 -9.87 -26.17
N HIS A 38 -3.49 -8.74 -25.89
CA HIS A 38 -3.61 -7.52 -26.69
C HIS A 38 -3.01 -7.70 -28.10
N ASP A 39 -1.82 -8.29 -28.20
CA ASP A 39 -1.15 -8.56 -29.48
C ASP A 39 -1.95 -9.59 -30.34
N ASP A 40 -2.53 -10.60 -29.67
CA ASP A 40 -3.39 -11.61 -30.30
C ASP A 40 -4.82 -11.08 -30.63
N HIS A 41 -5.12 -9.79 -30.37
CA HIS A 41 -6.43 -9.16 -30.56
C HIS A 41 -7.57 -9.86 -29.78
N ASN A 42 -7.27 -10.52 -28.67
CA ASN A 42 -8.25 -11.19 -27.83
C ASN A 42 -8.86 -10.21 -26.81
N SER A 43 -9.89 -9.47 -27.23
CA SER A 43 -10.50 -8.39 -26.45
C SER A 43 -11.13 -8.87 -25.13
N GLU A 44 -11.72 -10.08 -25.11
CA GLU A 44 -12.34 -10.63 -23.90
C GLU A 44 -11.27 -10.94 -22.84
N LEU A 45 -10.22 -11.63 -23.23
CA LEU A 45 -9.12 -11.96 -22.33
C LEU A 45 -8.38 -10.69 -21.85
N THR A 46 -8.16 -9.74 -22.75
CA THR A 46 -7.56 -8.43 -22.42
C THR A 46 -8.38 -7.71 -21.35
N THR A 47 -9.71 -7.64 -21.49
CA THR A 47 -10.61 -7.01 -20.52
C THR A 47 -10.54 -7.72 -19.15
N ARG A 48 -10.56 -9.05 -19.13
CA ARG A 48 -10.48 -9.82 -17.88
C ARG A 48 -9.14 -9.61 -17.16
N LEU A 49 -8.04 -9.62 -17.90
CA LEU A 49 -6.70 -9.39 -17.33
C LEU A 49 -6.51 -7.96 -16.83
N HIS A 50 -7.07 -6.99 -17.54
CA HIS A 50 -7.12 -5.61 -17.11
C HIS A 50 -7.79 -5.46 -15.72
N GLN A 51 -8.96 -6.05 -15.52
CA GLN A 51 -9.65 -6.05 -14.24
C GLN A 51 -8.85 -6.80 -13.16
N GLU A 52 -8.21 -7.92 -13.52
CA GLU A 52 -7.37 -8.71 -12.62
C GLU A 52 -6.17 -7.91 -12.11
N ILE A 53 -5.51 -7.13 -12.96
CA ILE A 53 -4.36 -6.29 -12.59
C ILE A 53 -4.80 -5.26 -11.53
N PHE A 54 -5.88 -4.51 -11.74
CA PHE A 54 -6.34 -3.52 -10.76
C PHE A 54 -6.84 -4.15 -9.46
N ARG A 55 -7.56 -5.28 -9.53
CA ARG A 55 -7.98 -6.03 -8.34
C ARG A 55 -6.77 -6.49 -7.53
N THR A 56 -5.74 -6.98 -8.19
CA THR A 56 -4.55 -7.50 -7.55
C THR A 56 -3.67 -6.38 -7.00
N LEU A 57 -3.60 -5.24 -7.70
CA LEU A 57 -2.95 -4.02 -7.20
C LEU A 57 -3.60 -3.54 -5.89
N HIS A 58 -4.93 -3.55 -5.83
CA HIS A 58 -5.65 -3.22 -4.60
C HIS A 58 -5.32 -4.21 -3.47
N SER A 59 -5.25 -5.51 -3.78
CA SER A 59 -4.84 -6.54 -2.82
C SER A 59 -3.44 -6.27 -2.25
N PHE A 60 -2.45 -5.98 -3.12
CA PHE A 60 -1.10 -5.60 -2.70
C PHE A 60 -1.12 -4.43 -1.71
N LEU A 61 -1.80 -3.34 -2.07
CA LEU A 61 -1.85 -2.13 -1.25
C LEU A 61 -2.55 -2.37 0.10
N THR A 62 -3.58 -3.22 0.12
CA THR A 62 -4.29 -3.59 1.35
C THR A 62 -3.37 -4.34 2.31
N HIS A 63 -2.65 -5.36 1.83
CA HIS A 63 -1.72 -6.13 2.64
C HIS A 63 -0.52 -5.30 3.11
N ALA A 64 0.08 -4.48 2.24
CA ALA A 64 1.12 -3.52 2.62
C ALA A 64 0.65 -2.52 3.68
N SER A 65 -0.61 -2.05 3.58
CA SER A 65 -1.22 -1.19 4.59
C SER A 65 -1.45 -1.90 5.93
N ASN A 66 -1.78 -3.20 5.93
CA ASN A 66 -1.92 -3.98 7.16
C ASN A 66 -0.57 -4.12 7.88
N VAL A 67 0.52 -4.38 7.14
CA VAL A 67 1.88 -4.33 7.68
C VAL A 67 2.17 -2.94 8.30
N SER A 68 1.85 -1.87 7.55
CA SER A 68 2.01 -0.50 8.03
C SER A 68 1.22 -0.22 9.32
N ARG A 69 -0.02 -0.68 9.42
CA ARG A 69 -0.87 -0.48 10.63
C ARG A 69 -0.33 -1.22 11.85
N LEU A 70 0.34 -2.34 11.65
CA LEU A 70 0.98 -3.07 12.74
C LEU A 70 2.23 -2.35 13.23
N LEU A 71 3.07 -1.87 12.34
CA LEU A 71 4.35 -1.25 12.65
C LEU A 71 4.25 0.26 12.94
N TRP A 72 3.44 1.01 12.21
CA TRP A 72 3.24 2.48 12.36
C TRP A 72 1.76 2.81 12.57
N PRO A 73 1.14 2.39 13.69
CA PRO A 73 -0.26 2.69 13.96
C PRO A 73 -0.48 4.20 14.06
N ALA A 74 -1.60 4.67 13.50
CA ALA A 74 -1.94 6.09 13.54
C ALA A 74 -2.19 6.52 14.98
N PRO A 75 -1.59 7.64 15.43
CA PRO A 75 -1.90 8.22 16.73
C PRO A 75 -3.33 8.79 16.73
N PRO A 76 -3.96 8.95 17.90
CA PRO A 76 -5.25 9.60 17.99
C PRO A 76 -5.13 11.08 17.62
N ARG A 77 -6.23 11.69 17.26
CA ARG A 77 -6.26 13.15 17.08
C ARG A 77 -6.04 13.83 18.44
N ARG A 78 -5.27 14.92 18.43
CA ARG A 78 -5.12 15.78 19.61
C ARG A 78 -6.46 16.44 19.93
N GLN A 79 -6.85 16.46 21.21
CA GLN A 79 -8.08 17.10 21.66
C GLN A 79 -7.94 18.62 21.62
N LYS A 80 -9.05 19.36 21.46
CA LYS A 80 -9.06 20.82 21.25
C LYS A 80 -8.31 21.62 22.32
N HIS A 81 -8.36 21.16 23.57
CA HIS A 81 -7.75 21.85 24.74
C HIS A 81 -6.56 21.10 25.33
N GLU A 82 -6.09 20.06 24.66
CA GLU A 82 -4.98 19.22 25.12
C GLU A 82 -3.64 19.90 24.81
N THR A 83 -2.76 20.03 25.81
CA THR A 83 -1.39 20.49 25.55
C THR A 83 -0.59 19.41 24.76
N LYS A 84 0.51 19.82 24.13
CA LYS A 84 1.40 18.87 23.47
C LYS A 84 1.93 17.82 24.47
N LYS A 85 2.29 18.24 25.67
CA LYS A 85 2.81 17.39 26.74
C LYS A 85 1.77 16.33 27.16
N ASP A 86 0.52 16.73 27.38
CA ASP A 86 -0.55 15.81 27.78
C ASP A 86 -0.88 14.82 26.66
N TYR A 87 -0.87 15.30 25.40
CA TYR A 87 -1.01 14.44 24.22
C TYR A 87 0.08 13.39 24.14
N ASP A 88 1.36 13.77 24.30
CA ASP A 88 2.50 12.86 24.24
C ASP A 88 2.40 11.81 25.37
N VAL A 89 2.07 12.24 26.61
CA VAL A 89 1.84 11.32 27.75
C VAL A 89 0.67 10.36 27.48
N ARG A 90 -0.42 10.86 26.87
CA ARG A 90 -1.55 9.99 26.48
C ARG A 90 -1.15 8.98 25.41
N CYS A 91 -0.37 9.39 24.43
CA CYS A 91 0.12 8.49 23.38
C CYS A 91 0.95 7.34 23.95
N LEU A 92 1.82 7.58 24.92
CA LEU A 92 2.62 6.55 25.58
C LEU A 92 1.79 5.46 26.30
N LYS A 93 0.52 5.74 26.63
CA LYS A 93 -0.40 4.79 27.28
C LYS A 93 -1.27 4.02 26.29
N ILE A 94 -1.22 4.35 25.01
CA ILE A 94 -2.06 3.71 23.99
C ILE A 94 -1.37 2.43 23.50
N PHE A 95 -1.94 1.29 23.84
CA PHE A 95 -1.37 -0.03 23.56
C PHE A 95 -0.87 -0.18 22.10
N LYS A 96 -1.69 0.20 21.09
CA LYS A 96 -1.28 0.07 19.69
C LYS A 96 0.00 0.85 19.34
N LEU A 97 0.22 2.03 19.96
CA LEU A 97 1.40 2.86 19.72
C LEU A 97 2.63 2.24 20.38
N VAL A 98 2.48 1.79 21.63
CA VAL A 98 3.53 1.09 22.36
C VAL A 98 3.92 -0.20 21.62
N ARG A 99 2.94 -1.01 21.19
CA ARG A 99 3.17 -2.20 20.37
C ARG A 99 3.95 -1.86 19.09
N GLY A 100 3.52 -0.85 18.34
CA GLY A 100 4.20 -0.46 17.10
C GLY A 100 5.64 -0.03 17.33
N ALA A 101 5.92 0.73 18.40
CA ALA A 101 7.27 1.11 18.79
C ALA A 101 8.12 -0.10 19.15
N ASP A 102 7.58 -1.03 19.93
CA ASP A 102 8.26 -2.25 20.36
C ASP A 102 8.62 -3.17 19.18
N LEU A 103 7.67 -3.37 18.25
CA LEU A 103 7.90 -4.16 17.03
C LEU A 103 8.95 -3.53 16.11
N ARG A 104 8.91 -2.19 15.92
CA ARG A 104 9.93 -1.50 15.13
C ARG A 104 11.31 -1.59 15.76
N SER A 105 11.39 -1.40 17.09
CA SER A 105 12.66 -1.55 17.82
C SER A 105 13.24 -2.95 17.67
N PHE A 106 12.39 -3.97 17.79
CA PHE A 106 12.81 -5.37 17.66
C PHE A 106 13.27 -5.72 16.24
N LEU A 107 12.63 -5.17 15.22
CA LEU A 107 12.99 -5.36 13.81
C LEU A 107 14.00 -4.35 13.29
N GLU A 108 14.56 -3.49 14.15
CA GLU A 108 15.51 -2.44 13.77
C GLU A 108 14.97 -1.56 12.62
N LEU A 109 13.69 -1.16 12.72
CA LEU A 109 13.03 -0.30 11.75
C LEU A 109 12.94 1.13 12.25
N PRO A 110 13.09 2.14 11.37
CA PRO A 110 13.00 3.54 11.77
C PRO A 110 11.57 3.95 12.14
N GLU A 111 11.44 4.91 13.05
CA GLU A 111 10.15 5.51 13.35
C GLU A 111 9.62 6.38 12.20
N HIS A 112 10.51 7.07 11.50
CA HIS A 112 10.23 8.00 10.40
C HIS A 112 10.98 7.61 9.13
N GLY A 113 10.46 8.05 7.98
CA GLY A 113 11.13 7.89 6.70
C GLY A 113 10.91 6.56 5.99
N HIS A 114 10.37 5.53 6.63
CA HIS A 114 10.07 4.28 5.96
C HIS A 114 8.88 4.43 5.00
N VAL A 115 9.02 3.92 3.77
CA VAL A 115 8.03 4.09 2.68
C VAL A 115 6.64 3.57 3.06
N LEU A 116 6.54 2.44 3.76
CA LEU A 116 5.26 1.86 4.19
C LEU A 116 4.56 2.64 5.31
N LYS A 117 5.21 3.64 5.93
CA LYS A 117 4.51 4.50 6.89
C LYS A 117 3.42 5.33 6.21
N SER A 118 3.58 5.70 4.94
CA SER A 118 2.55 6.36 4.14
C SER A 118 1.54 5.35 3.61
N ARG A 119 0.25 5.63 3.80
CA ARG A 119 -0.86 4.82 3.27
C ARG A 119 -1.73 5.58 2.28
N LYS A 120 -1.24 6.72 1.78
CA LYS A 120 -2.03 7.64 0.97
C LYS A 120 -2.68 6.98 -0.25
N LEU A 121 -1.93 6.18 -1.01
CA LEU A 121 -2.47 5.53 -2.20
C LEU A 121 -3.62 4.57 -1.86
N ARG A 122 -3.44 3.75 -0.84
CA ARG A 122 -4.48 2.83 -0.38
C ARG A 122 -5.71 3.60 0.15
N ASP A 123 -5.49 4.67 0.91
CA ASP A 123 -6.58 5.49 1.44
C ASP A 123 -7.39 6.16 0.30
N HIS A 124 -6.74 6.55 -0.82
CA HIS A 124 -7.46 7.00 -2.02
C HIS A 124 -8.34 5.91 -2.63
N LEU A 125 -7.89 4.67 -2.65
CA LEU A 125 -8.66 3.56 -3.23
C LEU A 125 -9.81 3.09 -2.32
N GLU A 126 -9.66 3.20 -1.00
CA GLU A 126 -10.72 2.86 -0.04
C GLU A 126 -11.80 3.93 0.09
N HIS A 127 -11.44 5.20 -0.08
CA HIS A 127 -12.35 6.35 -0.08
C HIS A 127 -12.63 6.83 -1.51
N PHE A 128 -12.81 5.87 -2.43
CA PHE A 128 -12.98 6.18 -3.85
C PHE A 128 -14.29 6.93 -4.12
N ASP A 129 -15.32 6.67 -3.37
CA ASP A 129 -16.60 7.40 -3.39
C ASP A 129 -16.39 8.90 -3.10
N GLU A 130 -15.63 9.24 -2.04
CA GLU A 130 -15.30 10.62 -1.72
C GLU A 130 -14.47 11.28 -2.84
N ARG A 131 -13.61 10.51 -3.53
CA ARG A 131 -12.82 11.01 -4.67
C ARG A 131 -13.68 11.26 -5.91
N LEU A 132 -14.72 10.44 -6.12
CA LEU A 132 -15.71 10.68 -7.16
C LEU A 132 -16.53 11.95 -6.89
N ASP A 133 -16.98 12.15 -5.64
CA ASP A 133 -17.70 13.36 -5.24
C ASP A 133 -16.82 14.61 -5.42
N GLU A 134 -15.54 14.50 -5.08
CA GLU A 134 -14.57 15.59 -5.27
C GLU A 134 -14.36 15.86 -6.76
N TRP A 135 -14.17 14.83 -7.60
CA TRP A 135 -14.06 14.98 -9.04
C TRP A 135 -15.31 15.66 -9.62
N GLN A 136 -16.49 15.21 -9.25
CA GLN A 136 -17.75 15.77 -9.72
C GLN A 136 -17.87 17.26 -9.41
N ARG A 137 -17.35 17.73 -8.29
CA ARG A 137 -17.38 19.14 -7.89
C ARG A 137 -16.27 19.99 -8.53
N THR A 138 -15.12 19.39 -8.84
CA THR A 138 -13.91 20.13 -9.24
C THR A 138 -13.52 19.99 -10.70
N SER A 139 -13.94 18.93 -11.38
CA SER A 139 -13.63 18.74 -12.81
C SER A 139 -14.34 19.76 -13.70
N VAL A 140 -13.58 20.59 -14.39
CA VAL A 140 -14.09 21.65 -15.26
C VAL A 140 -14.70 21.07 -16.54
N ARG A 141 -14.00 20.09 -17.15
CA ARG A 141 -14.39 19.49 -18.43
C ARG A 141 -15.20 18.21 -18.25
N ARG A 142 -15.35 17.72 -17.03
CA ARG A 142 -15.98 16.46 -16.69
C ARG A 142 -15.43 15.26 -17.45
N ASN A 143 -14.15 15.32 -17.81
CA ASN A 143 -13.43 14.16 -18.30
C ASN A 143 -13.22 13.19 -17.11
N PHE A 144 -13.40 11.91 -17.36
CA PHE A 144 -13.21 10.89 -16.35
C PHE A 144 -12.30 9.80 -16.93
N VAL A 145 -11.08 9.71 -16.42
CA VAL A 145 -10.08 8.73 -16.83
C VAL A 145 -9.83 7.76 -15.70
N GLN A 146 -10.17 6.52 -15.92
CA GLN A 146 -10.09 5.48 -14.90
C GLN A 146 -9.53 4.19 -15.48
N ASP A 147 -8.74 3.49 -14.67
CA ASP A 147 -8.21 2.16 -14.95
C ASP A 147 -7.42 2.08 -16.26
N ILE A 148 -6.43 2.94 -16.41
CA ILE A 148 -5.53 2.93 -17.56
C ILE A 148 -4.27 2.12 -17.23
N ILE A 149 -3.90 1.22 -18.12
CA ILE A 149 -2.60 0.51 -18.11
C ILE A 149 -1.82 0.98 -19.34
N ALA A 150 -0.91 1.90 -19.14
CA ALA A 150 -0.07 2.47 -20.21
C ALA A 150 1.04 3.35 -19.61
N PRO A 151 2.10 3.68 -20.36
CA PRO A 151 3.05 4.71 -19.98
C PRO A 151 2.35 6.06 -19.74
N LYS A 152 2.82 6.83 -18.75
CA LYS A 152 2.27 8.16 -18.49
C LYS A 152 2.38 9.03 -19.77
N GLY A 153 1.28 9.67 -20.14
CA GLY A 153 1.20 10.50 -21.34
C GLY A 153 0.71 9.78 -22.60
N ALA A 154 0.39 8.48 -22.53
CA ALA A 154 -0.18 7.74 -23.65
C ALA A 154 -1.57 8.27 -24.08
N ILE A 155 -2.27 8.98 -23.19
CA ILE A 155 -3.53 9.64 -23.47
C ILE A 155 -3.39 11.12 -23.13
N SER A 156 -3.93 12.00 -23.95
CA SER A 156 -3.92 13.45 -23.78
C SER A 156 -5.34 14.02 -23.81
N GLY A 157 -5.49 15.29 -23.45
CA GLY A 157 -6.76 16.01 -23.54
C GLY A 157 -7.61 16.01 -22.26
N PHE A 158 -7.07 15.55 -21.14
CA PHE A 158 -7.70 15.62 -19.82
C PHE A 158 -6.78 16.30 -18.80
N GLU A 159 -7.36 16.80 -17.71
CA GLU A 159 -6.58 17.33 -16.59
C GLU A 159 -6.08 16.19 -15.69
N GLU A 160 -4.90 16.34 -15.09
CA GLU A 160 -4.35 15.30 -14.19
C GLU A 160 -5.31 14.99 -13.01
N SER A 161 -6.09 15.97 -12.57
CA SER A 161 -7.13 15.81 -11.53
C SER A 161 -8.29 14.92 -11.95
N ASP A 162 -8.48 14.70 -13.26
CA ASP A 162 -9.51 13.83 -13.83
C ASP A 162 -9.07 12.34 -13.87
N MET A 163 -7.77 12.10 -13.64
CA MET A 163 -7.17 10.77 -13.63
C MET A 163 -7.42 10.07 -12.28
N MET A 164 -8.25 9.04 -12.27
CA MET A 164 -8.59 8.31 -11.04
C MET A 164 -7.63 7.17 -10.73
N ARG A 165 -7.33 6.32 -11.70
CA ARG A 165 -6.37 5.23 -11.55
C ARG A 165 -5.65 5.02 -12.86
N TRP A 166 -4.34 5.17 -12.82
CA TRP A 166 -3.47 4.92 -13.96
C TRP A 166 -2.27 4.12 -13.47
N PHE A 167 -2.05 2.96 -14.03
CA PHE A 167 -0.88 2.13 -13.75
C PHE A 167 0.07 2.19 -14.93
N ASP A 168 1.28 2.66 -14.69
CA ASP A 168 2.40 2.62 -15.63
C ASP A 168 3.32 1.46 -15.27
N PRO A 169 3.28 0.33 -15.99
CA PRO A 169 4.12 -0.81 -15.70
C PRO A 169 5.61 -0.56 -15.95
N GLN A 170 5.96 0.34 -16.89
CA GLN A 170 7.34 0.64 -17.22
C GLN A 170 7.99 1.50 -16.14
N ALA A 171 7.29 2.53 -15.68
CA ALA A 171 7.72 3.36 -14.56
C ALA A 171 7.52 2.67 -13.21
N LYS A 172 6.77 1.54 -13.16
CA LYS A 172 6.34 0.86 -11.92
C LYS A 172 5.63 1.82 -10.97
N ALA A 173 4.80 2.69 -11.51
CA ALA A 173 4.13 3.75 -10.79
C ALA A 173 2.61 3.68 -10.96
N VAL A 174 1.90 4.09 -9.90
CA VAL A 174 0.46 4.35 -9.96
C VAL A 174 0.23 5.84 -9.83
N TYR A 175 -0.58 6.38 -10.71
CA TYR A 175 -1.01 7.77 -10.65
C TYR A 175 -2.47 7.84 -10.22
N PHE A 176 -2.74 8.74 -9.30
CA PHE A 176 -4.09 9.02 -8.80
C PHE A 176 -4.27 10.53 -8.62
N ARG A 177 -5.14 11.14 -9.41
CA ARG A 177 -5.43 12.58 -9.38
C ARG A 177 -4.17 13.46 -9.42
N GLY A 178 -3.25 13.16 -10.34
CA GLY A 178 -1.98 13.87 -10.52
C GLY A 178 -0.90 13.51 -9.50
N GLN A 179 -1.19 12.70 -8.50
CA GLN A 179 -0.19 12.20 -7.54
C GLN A 179 0.43 10.90 -8.05
N GLU A 180 1.75 10.84 -8.00
CA GLU A 180 2.53 9.66 -8.35
C GLU A 180 2.88 8.84 -7.10
N TYR A 181 2.78 7.51 -7.25
CA TYR A 181 3.13 6.54 -6.20
C TYR A 181 4.03 5.47 -6.79
N ASP A 182 5.26 5.42 -6.31
CA ASP A 182 6.26 4.43 -6.71
C ASP A 182 5.94 3.07 -6.07
N ILE A 183 5.47 2.14 -6.91
CA ILE A 183 5.11 0.78 -6.48
C ILE A 183 6.36 -0.03 -6.18
N GLN A 184 7.47 0.20 -6.91
CA GLN A 184 8.72 -0.53 -6.64
C GLN A 184 9.25 -0.22 -5.24
N GLN A 185 9.25 1.05 -4.82
CA GLN A 185 9.65 1.40 -3.45
C GLN A 185 8.77 0.74 -2.39
N LEU A 186 7.45 0.64 -2.64
CA LEU A 186 6.56 -0.07 -1.73
C LEU A 186 6.88 -1.57 -1.66
N VAL A 187 7.16 -2.20 -2.81
CA VAL A 187 7.57 -3.62 -2.89
C VAL A 187 8.89 -3.85 -2.14
N ASP A 188 9.86 -2.98 -2.33
CA ASP A 188 11.16 -3.06 -1.66
C ASP A 188 10.99 -2.93 -0.14
N GLY A 189 10.15 -2.00 0.32
CA GLY A 189 9.84 -1.84 1.73
C GLY A 189 9.11 -3.04 2.35
N VAL A 190 8.19 -3.68 1.62
CA VAL A 190 7.54 -4.93 2.07
C VAL A 190 8.55 -6.06 2.13
N SER A 191 9.44 -6.17 1.12
CA SER A 191 10.46 -7.22 1.03
C SER A 191 11.48 -7.10 2.18
N GLU A 192 11.90 -5.88 2.52
CA GLU A 192 12.75 -5.61 3.67
C GLU A 192 12.12 -6.13 4.96
N ILE A 193 10.87 -5.76 5.22
CA ILE A 193 10.16 -6.18 6.44
C ILE A 193 9.99 -7.70 6.47
N TYR A 194 9.58 -8.30 5.34
CA TYR A 194 9.42 -9.75 5.24
C TYR A 194 10.71 -10.50 5.62
N LYS A 195 11.85 -10.04 5.08
CA LYS A 195 13.18 -10.61 5.38
C LYS A 195 13.52 -10.47 6.88
N LYS A 196 13.39 -9.27 7.44
CA LYS A 196 13.69 -9.00 8.87
C LYS A 196 12.84 -9.85 9.81
N VAL A 197 11.54 -10.00 9.51
CA VAL A 197 10.65 -10.81 10.33
C VAL A 197 11.04 -12.29 10.26
N ARG A 198 11.34 -12.80 9.08
CA ARG A 198 11.78 -14.20 8.92
C ARG A 198 13.10 -14.49 9.64
N GLU A 199 14.06 -13.62 9.54
CA GLU A 199 15.31 -13.72 10.28
C GLU A 199 15.06 -13.76 11.79
N ALA A 200 14.21 -12.86 12.30
CA ALA A 200 13.88 -12.79 13.72
C ALA A 200 13.11 -14.03 14.23
N THR A 201 12.20 -14.59 13.43
CA THR A 201 11.40 -15.75 13.82
C THR A 201 12.14 -17.07 13.69
N HIS A 202 13.11 -17.20 12.79
CA HIS A 202 13.91 -18.42 12.63
C HIS A 202 14.98 -18.58 13.72
N ILE A 203 15.45 -17.49 14.31
CA ILE A 203 16.42 -17.52 15.41
C ILE A 203 15.76 -18.07 16.70
N ASP A 204 14.47 -17.79 16.93
CA ASP A 204 13.72 -18.21 18.12
C ASP A 204 13.28 -19.71 18.10
N PHE A 205 13.40 -20.40 16.98
CA PHE A 205 12.98 -21.80 16.81
C PHE A 205 14.15 -22.79 16.64
N SER A 206 15.38 -22.41 16.93
CA SER A 206 16.47 -23.38 17.02
C SER A 206 16.30 -24.17 18.32
N PRO A 207 15.92 -25.46 18.30
CA PRO A 207 15.86 -26.27 19.53
C PRO A 207 17.30 -26.49 19.99
N TYR A 208 17.56 -26.17 21.25
CA TYR A 208 18.74 -26.61 21.97
C TYR A 208 18.77 -28.13 22.09
#